data_ecd75070dbfe314d8ef48d3f5ccabd90
#
_entry.id   ecd75070dbfe314d8ef48d3f5ccabd90
#
_cell.length_a   1.000
_cell.length_b   1.000
_cell.length_c   1.000
_cell.angle_alpha   90.00
_cell.angle_beta   90.00
_cell.angle_gamma   90.00
#
_symmetry.space_group_name_H-M   'P 1'
#
loop_
_entity.id
_entity.type
_entity.pdbx_description
1 polymer ?
#
loop_
_entity_poly.entity_id
_entity_poly.type
_entity_poly.pdbx_seq_one_letter_code
_entity_poly.pdbx_strand_id
1 'polypeptide(L)'
;MIENKNAELNELLKNFSIDRKTYEFQGINQGYINDTYLVLDNHYPLYILQRVNHNVFKDVHGLMGNIANAFQHLQDQNYTAIELLKTESDNSYFKDEKTGYWRLMTYINNTTAYDNATDTDIAFEAGRVVGKFHQLLAEAPLDNYVDTIPQFHNLPLREKQFEESLGSAKTEKLETAKKAISFAKETLEKLKIL
;
A
#
# COMPACT_ATOMS: atom_id res chain seq x y z
N MET A 1 -20.08 20.18 -0.88
CA MET A 1 -18.71 19.62 -1.09
C MET A 1 -18.70 18.07 -1.14
N ILE A 2 -19.38 17.37 -0.21
CA ILE A 2 -19.41 15.89 -0.17
C ILE A 2 -20.20 15.31 -1.35
N GLU A 3 -21.36 15.87 -1.69
CA GLU A 3 -22.18 15.40 -2.80
C GLU A 3 -21.46 15.49 -4.16
N ASN A 4 -20.69 16.54 -4.39
CA ASN A 4 -19.92 16.67 -5.63
C ASN A 4 -18.85 15.58 -5.76
N LYS A 5 -18.18 15.23 -4.65
CA LYS A 5 -17.16 14.18 -4.64
C LYS A 5 -17.73 12.79 -4.91
N ASN A 6 -18.88 12.47 -4.33
CA ASN A 6 -19.56 11.18 -4.59
C ASN A 6 -19.97 11.04 -6.06
N ALA A 7 -20.43 12.12 -6.71
CA ALA A 7 -20.73 12.11 -8.13
C ALA A 7 -19.47 11.84 -8.97
N GLU A 8 -18.34 12.50 -8.66
CA GLU A 8 -17.07 12.29 -9.35
C GLU A 8 -16.55 10.85 -9.21
N LEU A 9 -16.65 10.27 -8.00
CA LEU A 9 -16.23 8.89 -7.77
C LEU A 9 -17.14 7.88 -8.48
N ASN A 10 -18.45 8.13 -8.58
CA ASN A 10 -19.35 7.31 -9.38
C ASN A 10 -19.03 7.37 -10.87
N GLU A 11 -18.64 8.54 -11.40
CA GLU A 11 -18.19 8.64 -12.80
C GLU A 11 -16.88 7.84 -13.02
N LEU A 12 -15.96 7.88 -12.08
CA LEU A 12 -14.74 7.04 -12.13
C LEU A 12 -15.07 5.55 -12.15
N LEU A 13 -16.00 5.09 -11.33
CA LEU A 13 -16.41 3.69 -11.27
C LEU A 13 -16.99 3.16 -12.58
N LYS A 14 -17.53 4.02 -13.45
CA LYS A 14 -18.01 3.62 -14.78
C LYS A 14 -16.91 3.08 -15.70
N ASN A 15 -15.64 3.28 -15.36
CA ASN A 15 -14.53 2.74 -16.12
C ASN A 15 -14.14 1.31 -15.72
N PHE A 16 -14.77 0.74 -14.69
CA PHE A 16 -14.52 -0.61 -14.19
C PHE A 16 -15.68 -1.54 -14.54
N SER A 17 -15.37 -2.82 -14.75
CA SER A 17 -16.32 -3.87 -15.10
C SER A 17 -17.11 -4.34 -13.87
N ILE A 18 -17.98 -3.47 -13.39
CA ILE A 18 -18.89 -3.69 -12.26
C ILE A 18 -20.30 -3.27 -12.62
N ASP A 19 -21.28 -3.62 -11.79
CA ASP A 19 -22.68 -3.23 -11.99
C ASP A 19 -22.86 -1.71 -12.15
N ARG A 20 -23.65 -1.29 -13.15
CA ARG A 20 -23.96 0.10 -13.43
C ARG A 20 -25.07 0.61 -12.50
N LYS A 21 -24.67 1.12 -11.34
CA LYS A 21 -25.57 1.73 -10.34
C LYS A 21 -24.86 2.88 -9.62
N THR A 22 -25.56 3.56 -8.73
CA THR A 22 -24.97 4.58 -7.87
C THR A 22 -24.50 3.93 -6.58
N TYR A 23 -23.24 4.18 -6.23
CA TYR A 23 -22.60 3.69 -5.00
C TYR A 23 -22.41 4.83 -4.00
N GLU A 24 -22.38 4.46 -2.73
CA GLU A 24 -21.97 5.33 -1.62
C GLU A 24 -20.47 5.18 -1.38
N PHE A 25 -19.83 6.22 -0.81
CA PHE A 25 -18.40 6.20 -0.53
C PHE A 25 -18.10 6.65 0.89
N GLN A 26 -17.19 5.94 1.54
CA GLN A 26 -16.61 6.31 2.83
C GLN A 26 -15.10 6.37 2.72
N GLY A 27 -14.49 7.52 3.08
CA GLY A 27 -13.04 7.67 3.09
C GLY A 27 -12.38 6.79 4.16
N ILE A 28 -11.29 6.11 3.81
CA ILE A 28 -10.43 5.35 4.73
C ILE A 28 -9.17 6.16 4.95
N ASN A 29 -8.98 6.71 6.16
CA ASN A 29 -7.90 7.63 6.50
C ASN A 29 -6.71 6.96 7.20
N GLN A 30 -6.67 5.65 7.31
CA GLN A 30 -5.61 4.88 7.96
C GLN A 30 -4.32 4.73 7.11
N GLY A 31 -4.33 5.15 5.84
CA GLY A 31 -3.17 5.14 4.95
C GLY A 31 -2.60 6.53 4.72
N TYR A 32 -1.27 6.66 4.67
CA TYR A 32 -0.57 7.96 4.49
C TYR A 32 -0.15 8.26 3.06
N ILE A 33 -0.27 7.30 2.14
CA ILE A 33 0.28 7.43 0.78
C ILE A 33 -0.83 7.57 -0.25
N ASN A 34 -1.82 6.71 -0.24
CA ASN A 34 -2.89 6.64 -1.23
C ASN A 34 -4.21 7.17 -0.67
N ASP A 35 -5.03 7.80 -1.50
CA ASP A 35 -6.42 8.10 -1.12
C ASP A 35 -7.27 6.85 -1.31
N THR A 36 -7.94 6.43 -0.26
CA THR A 36 -8.68 5.16 -0.25
C THR A 36 -10.13 5.40 0.15
N TYR A 37 -11.04 4.77 -0.58
CA TYR A 37 -12.49 4.84 -0.37
C TYR A 37 -13.09 3.45 -0.31
N LEU A 38 -13.89 3.21 0.71
CA LEU A 38 -14.81 2.09 0.76
C LEU A 38 -15.99 2.42 -0.16
N VAL A 39 -16.32 1.49 -1.05
CA VAL A 39 -17.45 1.57 -1.97
C VAL A 39 -18.57 0.70 -1.43
N LEU A 40 -19.73 1.31 -1.18
CA LEU A 40 -20.85 0.63 -0.56
C LEU A 40 -22.06 0.59 -1.51
N ASP A 41 -22.83 -0.48 -1.39
CA ASP A 41 -24.16 -0.63 -1.98
C ASP A 41 -25.18 -0.85 -0.89
N ASN A 42 -26.16 0.06 -0.74
CA ASN A 42 -27.12 0.02 0.37
C ASN A 42 -26.46 -0.17 1.74
N HIS A 43 -25.40 0.61 1.99
CA HIS A 43 -24.56 0.58 3.21
C HIS A 43 -23.72 -0.70 3.41
N TYR A 44 -23.72 -1.65 2.47
CA TYR A 44 -22.88 -2.85 2.53
C TYR A 44 -21.57 -2.63 1.73
N PRO A 45 -20.40 -2.85 2.34
CA PRO A 45 -19.12 -2.70 1.64
C PRO A 45 -18.95 -3.79 0.57
N LEU A 46 -18.60 -3.36 -0.64
CA LEU A 46 -18.36 -4.26 -1.77
C LEU A 46 -16.93 -4.17 -2.32
N TYR A 47 -16.41 -2.92 -2.43
CA TYR A 47 -15.12 -2.68 -3.07
C TYR A 47 -14.29 -1.66 -2.30
N ILE A 48 -13.00 -1.65 -2.60
CA ILE A 48 -12.04 -0.61 -2.23
C ILE A 48 -11.61 0.12 -3.49
N LEU A 49 -11.99 1.39 -3.63
CA LEU A 49 -11.51 2.28 -4.68
C LEU A 49 -10.30 3.06 -4.14
N GLN A 50 -9.18 3.00 -4.85
CA GLN A 50 -7.96 3.65 -4.38
C GLN A 50 -7.30 4.47 -5.49
N ARG A 51 -6.95 5.73 -5.16
CA ARG A 51 -6.10 6.57 -5.99
C ARG A 51 -4.64 6.31 -5.63
N VAL A 52 -3.87 5.82 -6.59
CA VAL A 52 -2.45 5.55 -6.44
C VAL A 52 -1.67 6.86 -6.46
N ASN A 53 -0.87 7.11 -5.45
CA ASN A 53 -0.01 8.28 -5.36
C ASN A 53 1.20 8.15 -6.31
N HIS A 54 1.05 8.62 -7.53
CA HIS A 54 2.11 8.60 -8.55
C HIS A 54 3.28 9.58 -8.28
N ASN A 55 3.20 10.40 -7.23
CA ASN A 55 4.35 11.15 -6.74
C ASN A 55 5.31 10.27 -5.95
N VAL A 56 4.80 9.24 -5.29
CA VAL A 56 5.60 8.20 -4.59
C VAL A 56 5.96 7.08 -5.55
N PHE A 57 4.96 6.49 -6.22
CA PHE A 57 5.12 5.40 -7.18
C PHE A 57 5.22 5.97 -8.60
N LYS A 58 6.44 6.32 -9.04
CA LYS A 58 6.64 6.97 -10.34
C LYS A 58 6.26 6.07 -11.53
N ASP A 59 6.52 4.77 -11.41
CA ASP A 59 6.10 3.75 -12.37
C ASP A 59 4.84 3.03 -11.85
N VAL A 60 3.68 3.62 -12.10
CA VAL A 60 2.40 3.00 -11.73
C VAL A 60 2.14 1.74 -12.56
N HIS A 61 2.58 1.68 -13.81
CA HIS A 61 2.42 0.49 -14.65
C HIS A 61 3.21 -0.69 -14.07
N GLY A 62 4.47 -0.48 -13.74
CA GLY A 62 5.31 -1.48 -13.08
C GLY A 62 4.76 -1.91 -11.71
N LEU A 63 4.27 -0.96 -10.89
CA LEU A 63 3.59 -1.27 -9.63
C LEU A 63 2.40 -2.21 -9.83
N MET A 64 1.54 -1.91 -10.80
CA MET A 64 0.36 -2.72 -11.07
C MET A 64 0.71 -4.07 -11.69
N GLY A 65 1.79 -4.14 -12.47
CA GLY A 65 2.38 -5.38 -12.96
C GLY A 65 2.88 -6.27 -11.80
N ASN A 66 3.62 -5.70 -10.85
CA ASN A 66 4.06 -6.43 -9.65
C ASN A 66 2.89 -7.02 -8.85
N ILE A 67 1.82 -6.25 -8.67
CA ILE A 67 0.63 -6.71 -7.94
C ILE A 67 -0.07 -7.85 -8.70
N ALA A 68 -0.24 -7.71 -10.01
CA ALA A 68 -0.86 -8.74 -10.83
C ALA A 68 -0.04 -10.05 -10.83
N ASN A 69 1.30 -9.95 -10.91
CA ASN A 69 2.19 -11.10 -10.81
C ASN A 69 2.10 -11.77 -9.42
N ALA A 70 2.14 -10.99 -8.34
CA ALA A 70 2.01 -11.52 -7.00
C ALA A 70 0.69 -12.25 -6.79
N PHE A 71 -0.42 -11.70 -7.26
CA PHE A 71 -1.75 -12.30 -7.10
C PHE A 71 -1.90 -13.67 -7.77
N GLN A 72 -1.12 -13.98 -8.80
CA GLN A 72 -1.09 -15.32 -9.40
C GLN A 72 -0.57 -16.40 -8.44
N HIS A 73 0.28 -16.02 -7.48
CA HIS A 73 0.86 -16.92 -6.48
C HIS A 73 0.04 -16.96 -5.18
N LEU A 74 -0.86 -16.01 -4.94
CA LEU A 74 -1.62 -15.91 -3.68
C LEU A 74 -2.90 -16.77 -3.67
N GLN A 75 -2.94 -17.85 -4.43
CA GLN A 75 -4.07 -18.77 -4.53
C GLN A 75 -3.87 -19.95 -3.56
N ASP A 76 -4.45 -19.87 -2.36
CA ASP A 76 -4.37 -20.91 -1.34
C ASP A 76 -5.65 -20.93 -0.50
N GLN A 77 -6.13 -22.11 -0.10
CA GLN A 77 -7.38 -22.28 0.67
C GLN A 77 -7.32 -21.61 2.05
N ASN A 78 -6.12 -21.43 2.61
CA ASN A 78 -5.91 -20.83 3.93
C ASN A 78 -5.36 -19.39 3.84
N TYR A 79 -5.49 -18.74 2.67
CA TYR A 79 -5.06 -17.37 2.46
C TYR A 79 -6.11 -16.61 1.65
N THR A 80 -6.71 -15.61 2.26
CA THR A 80 -7.67 -14.73 1.56
C THR A 80 -6.93 -13.53 1.00
N ALA A 81 -6.82 -13.46 -0.32
CA ALA A 81 -6.28 -12.31 -1.02
C ALA A 81 -7.40 -11.37 -1.50
N ILE A 82 -7.08 -10.08 -1.59
CA ILE A 82 -7.90 -9.15 -2.38
C ILE A 82 -7.70 -9.44 -3.87
N GLU A 83 -8.66 -9.03 -4.70
CA GLU A 83 -8.57 -9.14 -6.16
C GLU A 83 -8.65 -7.74 -6.78
N LEU A 84 -7.90 -7.53 -7.86
CA LEU A 84 -8.03 -6.35 -8.69
C LEU A 84 -9.19 -6.54 -9.67
N LEU A 85 -10.16 -5.63 -9.64
CA LEU A 85 -11.20 -5.60 -10.64
C LEU A 85 -10.69 -4.89 -11.91
N LYS A 86 -11.04 -5.46 -13.05
CA LYS A 86 -10.63 -4.95 -14.36
C LYS A 86 -11.44 -3.72 -14.76
N THR A 87 -10.82 -2.89 -15.56
CA THR A 87 -11.55 -1.84 -16.29
C THR A 87 -12.31 -2.44 -17.45
N GLU A 88 -13.22 -1.68 -18.07
CA GLU A 88 -13.92 -2.04 -19.31
C GLU A 88 -12.97 -2.37 -20.48
N SER A 89 -11.73 -1.88 -20.43
CA SER A 89 -10.67 -2.17 -21.39
C SER A 89 -9.71 -3.26 -20.91
N ASP A 90 -10.10 -4.11 -19.96
CA ASP A 90 -9.35 -5.22 -19.37
C ASP A 90 -8.02 -4.83 -18.68
N ASN A 91 -7.86 -3.57 -18.29
CA ASN A 91 -6.70 -3.13 -17.53
C ASN A 91 -6.92 -3.29 -16.02
N SER A 92 -5.84 -3.41 -15.24
CA SER A 92 -5.88 -3.52 -13.77
C SER A 92 -6.01 -2.17 -13.05
N TYR A 93 -5.98 -1.07 -13.78
CA TYR A 93 -6.17 0.30 -13.27
C TYR A 93 -6.71 1.21 -14.36
N PHE A 94 -7.30 2.33 -13.96
CA PHE A 94 -7.76 3.40 -14.83
C PHE A 94 -6.92 4.66 -14.61
N LYS A 95 -6.50 5.31 -15.70
CA LYS A 95 -5.85 6.61 -15.66
C LYS A 95 -6.86 7.70 -16.03
N ASP A 96 -7.18 8.54 -15.07
CA ASP A 96 -7.94 9.76 -15.26
C ASP A 96 -7.00 10.96 -15.46
N GLU A 97 -7.24 11.78 -16.48
CA GLU A 97 -6.35 12.89 -16.85
C GLU A 97 -6.29 14.00 -15.78
N LYS A 98 -7.32 14.14 -14.94
CA LYS A 98 -7.39 15.19 -13.92
C LYS A 98 -6.91 14.71 -12.55
N THR A 99 -7.24 13.47 -12.19
CA THR A 99 -7.07 12.95 -10.84
C THR A 99 -6.00 11.88 -10.71
N GLY A 100 -5.46 11.38 -11.84
CA GLY A 100 -4.37 10.40 -11.87
C GLY A 100 -4.85 8.96 -11.94
N TYR A 101 -4.18 8.05 -11.25
CA TYR A 101 -4.34 6.62 -11.41
C TYR A 101 -5.24 6.02 -10.34
N TRP A 102 -6.20 5.21 -10.76
CA TRP A 102 -7.21 4.59 -9.90
C TRP A 102 -7.25 3.08 -10.09
N ARG A 103 -7.37 2.35 -8.99
CA ARG A 103 -7.60 0.91 -9.00
C ARG A 103 -8.79 0.56 -8.14
N LEU A 104 -9.48 -0.51 -8.52
CA LEU A 104 -10.62 -1.05 -7.79
C LEU A 104 -10.27 -2.46 -7.31
N MET A 105 -10.56 -2.76 -6.07
CA MET A 105 -10.26 -4.04 -5.43
C MET A 105 -11.50 -4.58 -4.73
N THR A 106 -11.57 -5.89 -4.57
CA THR A 106 -12.61 -6.52 -3.74
C THR A 106 -12.45 -6.09 -2.28
N TYR A 107 -13.58 -6.02 -1.56
CA TYR A 107 -13.59 -5.88 -0.11
C TYR A 107 -13.65 -7.24 0.56
N ILE A 108 -12.82 -7.48 1.58
CA ILE A 108 -12.85 -8.71 2.37
C ILE A 108 -13.77 -8.49 3.56
N ASN A 109 -14.92 -9.18 3.56
CA ASN A 109 -15.91 -9.08 4.64
C ASN A 109 -15.38 -9.70 5.95
N ASN A 110 -15.96 -9.27 7.08
CA ASN A 110 -15.65 -9.78 8.42
C ASN A 110 -14.16 -9.62 8.81
N THR A 111 -13.54 -8.53 8.37
CA THR A 111 -12.16 -8.18 8.74
C THR A 111 -12.13 -6.95 9.62
N THR A 112 -11.09 -6.85 10.45
CA THR A 112 -10.83 -5.70 11.32
C THR A 112 -9.39 -5.25 11.10
N ALA A 113 -9.18 -3.93 10.94
CA ALA A 113 -7.86 -3.34 10.91
C ALA A 113 -7.44 -2.92 12.33
N TYR A 114 -6.18 -3.17 12.67
CA TYR A 114 -5.59 -2.81 13.96
C TYR A 114 -4.41 -1.86 13.73
N ASP A 115 -4.38 -0.74 14.43
CA ASP A 115 -3.23 0.19 14.38
C ASP A 115 -2.05 -0.34 15.20
N ASN A 116 -2.33 -1.14 16.23
CA ASN A 116 -1.34 -1.74 17.12
C ASN A 116 -1.77 -3.15 17.51
N ALA A 117 -0.83 -4.09 17.56
CA ALA A 117 -1.06 -5.41 18.12
C ALA A 117 -0.97 -5.33 19.66
N THR A 118 -2.12 -5.16 20.33
CA THR A 118 -2.22 -5.09 21.80
C THR A 118 -2.41 -6.46 22.45
N ASP A 119 -2.65 -7.48 21.66
CA ASP A 119 -2.93 -8.85 22.05
C ASP A 119 -1.94 -9.81 21.38
N THR A 120 -1.48 -10.82 22.11
CA THR A 120 -0.52 -11.82 21.61
C THR A 120 -1.10 -12.66 20.48
N ASP A 121 -2.40 -12.93 20.50
CA ASP A 121 -3.05 -13.72 19.44
C ASP A 121 -3.16 -12.92 18.14
N ILE A 122 -3.45 -11.62 18.23
CA ILE A 122 -3.41 -10.70 17.07
C ILE A 122 -2.00 -10.63 16.49
N ALA A 123 -0.97 -10.51 17.34
CA ALA A 123 0.42 -10.48 16.91
C ALA A 123 0.83 -11.80 16.24
N PHE A 124 0.43 -12.94 16.80
CA PHE A 124 0.68 -14.26 16.24
C PHE A 124 0.01 -14.43 14.87
N GLU A 125 -1.28 -14.08 14.74
CA GLU A 125 -2.01 -14.17 13.48
C GLU A 125 -1.44 -13.24 12.41
N ALA A 126 -1.04 -12.01 12.77
CA ALA A 126 -0.35 -11.10 11.85
C ALA A 126 0.95 -11.71 11.32
N GLY A 127 1.77 -12.29 12.21
CA GLY A 127 3.00 -12.99 11.83
C GLY A 127 2.72 -14.21 10.95
N ARG A 128 1.69 -14.99 11.26
CA ARG A 128 1.26 -16.16 10.47
C ARG A 128 0.85 -15.76 9.05
N VAL A 129 0.05 -14.70 8.90
CA VAL A 129 -0.39 -14.21 7.59
C VAL A 129 0.79 -13.70 6.76
N VAL A 130 1.70 -12.92 7.35
CA VAL A 130 2.93 -12.45 6.68
C VAL A 130 3.82 -13.63 6.29
N GLY A 131 4.02 -14.61 7.17
CA GLY A 131 4.78 -15.82 6.88
C GLY A 131 4.17 -16.63 5.73
N LYS A 132 2.84 -16.76 5.70
CA LYS A 132 2.12 -17.42 4.60
C LYS A 132 2.28 -16.67 3.28
N PHE A 133 2.18 -15.34 3.31
CA PHE A 133 2.45 -14.49 2.15
C PHE A 133 3.85 -14.74 1.56
N HIS A 134 4.88 -14.73 2.41
CA HIS A 134 6.25 -15.03 1.97
C HIS A 134 6.39 -16.45 1.39
N GLN A 135 5.74 -17.44 2.02
CA GLN A 135 5.76 -18.81 1.54
C GLN A 135 5.13 -18.93 0.14
N LEU A 136 3.99 -18.27 -0.09
CA LEU A 136 3.29 -18.32 -1.39
C LEU A 136 4.09 -17.62 -2.50
N LEU A 137 4.89 -16.62 -2.16
CA LEU A 137 5.74 -15.89 -3.12
C LEU A 137 7.17 -16.45 -3.24
N ALA A 138 7.53 -17.50 -2.49
CA ALA A 138 8.91 -18.00 -2.47
C ALA A 138 9.44 -18.45 -3.85
N GLU A 139 8.55 -18.99 -4.69
CA GLU A 139 8.89 -19.45 -6.04
C GLU A 139 8.54 -18.43 -7.13
N ALA A 140 8.14 -17.21 -6.75
CA ALA A 140 7.82 -16.16 -7.73
C ALA A 140 9.10 -15.71 -8.45
N PRO A 141 9.12 -15.67 -9.80
CA PRO A 141 10.31 -15.30 -10.56
C PRO A 141 10.59 -13.80 -10.39
N LEU A 142 11.67 -13.46 -9.71
CA LEU A 142 12.02 -12.06 -9.38
C LEU A 142 12.20 -11.17 -10.62
N ASP A 143 12.62 -11.73 -11.74
CA ASP A 143 12.80 -11.00 -13.01
C ASP A 143 11.50 -10.39 -13.55
N ASN A 144 10.35 -10.85 -13.05
CA ASN A 144 9.04 -10.32 -13.43
C ASN A 144 8.63 -9.10 -12.58
N TYR A 145 9.47 -8.67 -11.63
CA TYR A 145 9.16 -7.56 -10.73
C TYR A 145 10.11 -6.39 -10.99
N VAL A 146 9.60 -5.18 -10.80
CA VAL A 146 10.36 -3.93 -10.92
C VAL A 146 10.41 -3.19 -9.59
N ASP A 147 11.49 -2.44 -9.37
CA ASP A 147 11.61 -1.55 -8.23
C ASP A 147 10.66 -0.38 -8.36
N THR A 148 9.58 -0.36 -7.58
CA THR A 148 8.57 0.71 -7.60
C THR A 148 9.01 1.99 -6.89
N ILE A 149 9.93 1.87 -5.93
CA ILE A 149 10.62 2.97 -5.25
C ILE A 149 12.12 2.66 -5.28
N PRO A 150 12.85 3.21 -6.26
CA PRO A 150 14.28 2.92 -6.41
C PRO A 150 15.07 3.17 -5.13
N GLN A 151 15.95 2.23 -4.79
CA GLN A 151 16.82 2.29 -3.62
C GLN A 151 16.10 2.43 -2.26
N PHE A 152 14.81 2.03 -2.16
CA PHE A 152 14.03 2.18 -0.93
C PHE A 152 14.68 1.47 0.26
N HIS A 153 15.21 0.28 0.06
CA HIS A 153 15.89 -0.54 1.08
C HIS A 153 17.43 -0.47 1.01
N ASN A 154 18.01 0.54 0.34
CA ASN A 154 19.45 0.72 0.26
C ASN A 154 19.98 1.32 1.57
N LEU A 155 20.46 0.46 2.50
CA LEU A 155 20.95 0.87 3.80
C LEU A 155 22.15 1.83 3.74
N PRO A 156 23.19 1.61 2.88
CA PRO A 156 24.28 2.58 2.72
C PRO A 156 23.80 3.97 2.31
N LEU A 157 22.83 4.06 1.42
CA LEU A 157 22.22 5.33 1.04
C LEU A 157 21.50 5.99 2.22
N ARG A 158 20.76 5.21 3.02
CA ARG A 158 20.04 5.72 4.21
C ARG A 158 21.01 6.20 5.28
N GLU A 159 22.11 5.47 5.51
CA GLU A 159 23.19 5.91 6.41
C GLU A 159 23.78 7.26 5.97
N LYS A 160 24.14 7.40 4.70
CA LYS A 160 24.62 8.66 4.14
C LYS A 160 23.62 9.83 4.37
N GLN A 161 22.34 9.61 4.04
CA GLN A 161 21.29 10.62 4.26
C GLN A 161 21.09 10.96 5.74
N PHE A 162 21.25 9.99 6.64
CA PHE A 162 21.21 10.18 8.07
C PHE A 162 22.35 11.10 8.54
N GLU A 163 23.60 10.83 8.15
CA GLU A 163 24.75 11.65 8.51
C GLU A 163 24.65 13.09 7.92
N GLU A 164 24.20 13.23 6.68
CA GLU A 164 23.94 14.56 6.07
C GLU A 164 22.88 15.34 6.87
N SER A 165 21.83 14.64 7.31
CA SER A 165 20.77 15.24 8.14
C SER A 165 21.28 15.67 9.51
N LEU A 166 22.16 14.91 10.14
CA LEU A 166 22.81 15.28 11.40
C LEU A 166 23.69 16.52 11.24
N GLY A 167 24.46 16.60 10.14
CA GLY A 167 25.32 17.75 9.85
C GLY A 167 24.57 19.06 9.59
N SER A 168 23.31 18.99 9.12
CA SER A 168 22.47 20.15 8.79
C SER A 168 21.40 20.49 9.84
N ALA A 169 21.22 19.64 10.85
CA ALA A 169 20.16 19.81 11.85
C ALA A 169 20.46 20.92 12.85
N LYS A 170 19.42 21.64 13.28
CA LYS A 170 19.51 22.62 14.37
C LYS A 170 19.82 21.92 15.70
N THR A 171 20.60 22.59 16.56
CA THR A 171 21.02 22.08 17.88
C THR A 171 19.85 21.57 18.73
N GLU A 172 18.73 22.26 18.74
CA GLU A 172 17.52 21.88 19.48
C GLU A 172 16.99 20.50 19.04
N LYS A 173 16.97 20.23 17.73
CA LYS A 173 16.55 18.92 17.19
C LYS A 173 17.53 17.81 17.54
N LEU A 174 18.84 18.10 17.50
CA LEU A 174 19.87 17.14 17.88
C LEU A 174 19.76 16.76 19.35
N GLU A 175 19.56 17.71 20.25
CA GLU A 175 19.37 17.42 21.67
C GLU A 175 18.09 16.61 21.93
N THR A 176 16.97 16.98 21.29
CA THR A 176 15.72 16.23 21.41
C THR A 176 15.86 14.79 20.94
N ALA A 177 16.59 14.54 19.85
CA ALA A 177 16.76 13.24 19.25
C ALA A 177 18.00 12.46 19.77
N LYS A 178 18.77 12.99 20.72
CA LYS A 178 20.07 12.49 21.16
C LYS A 178 20.10 10.97 21.43
N LYS A 179 19.11 10.45 22.15
CA LYS A 179 19.02 9.01 22.46
C LYS A 179 18.78 8.16 21.21
N ALA A 180 17.89 8.62 20.31
CA ALA A 180 17.60 7.93 19.05
C ALA A 180 18.83 7.94 18.11
N ILE A 181 19.56 9.06 18.06
CA ILE A 181 20.79 9.20 17.29
C ILE A 181 21.87 8.22 17.79
N SER A 182 22.10 8.14 19.11
CA SER A 182 23.04 7.19 19.70
C SER A 182 22.68 5.76 19.35
N PHE A 183 21.42 5.39 19.55
CA PHE A 183 20.92 4.05 19.21
C PHE A 183 21.10 3.72 17.72
N ALA A 184 20.76 4.66 16.82
CA ALA A 184 20.91 4.47 15.39
C ALA A 184 22.38 4.23 15.00
N LYS A 185 23.31 5.04 15.51
CA LYS A 185 24.76 4.90 15.24
C LYS A 185 25.30 3.56 15.73
N GLU A 186 24.99 3.18 16.97
CA GLU A 186 25.41 1.89 17.52
C GLU A 186 24.86 0.69 16.73
N THR A 187 23.63 0.81 16.23
CA THR A 187 23.00 -0.25 15.43
C THR A 187 23.62 -0.35 14.04
N LEU A 188 23.88 0.78 13.38
CA LEU A 188 24.52 0.82 12.07
C LEU A 188 25.93 0.19 12.11
N GLU A 189 26.72 0.49 13.15
CA GLU A 189 28.04 -0.14 13.31
C GLU A 189 27.95 -1.67 13.46
N LYS A 190 26.95 -2.20 14.17
CA LYS A 190 26.73 -3.65 14.29
C LYS A 190 26.33 -4.29 12.97
N LEU A 191 25.56 -3.60 12.13
CA LEU A 191 25.11 -4.10 10.83
C LEU A 191 26.22 -4.13 9.77
N LYS A 192 27.29 -3.35 9.92
CA LYS A 192 28.47 -3.40 9.04
C LYS A 192 29.30 -4.69 9.16
N ILE A 193 29.06 -5.47 10.23
CA ILE A 193 29.80 -6.69 10.53
C ILE A 193 29.10 -7.95 9.96
N LEU A 194 27.88 -7.81 9.46
CA LEU A 194 27.08 -8.85 8.82
C LEU A 194 27.24 -8.80 7.30
#